data_150f82f583d68b40b0b388be3d8997e4
#
_entry.id   150f82f583d68b40b0b388be3d8997e4
#
_cell.length_a   1.000
_cell.length_b   1.000
_cell.length_c   1.000
_cell.angle_alpha   90.00
_cell.angle_beta   90.00
_cell.angle_gamma   90.00
#
_symmetry.space_group_name_H-M   'P 1'
#
loop_
_entity.id
_entity.type
_entity.pdbx_description
1 polymer ?
#
loop_
_entity_poly.entity_id
_entity_poly.type
_entity_poly.pdbx_seq_one_letter_code
_entity_poly.pdbx_strand_id
1 'polypeptide(L)'
;FVTKDMRNYAAAKYFAVDAACAEESAGDFTVALQSFQMMFSARIIVILSGCENADDYISRLISAGVTNIVTADTTEAVTEELSECLSEDGMLKYLPQYDFAQQEQEEQAPEQQKAETICQYKWSAKNIKIAVAGSQRRSGVTVTAFNLAAWLAARGAEVCYVEMNMNRHLQMILNTFEAPRDGEHYTVDGIDCYLTNELDRDYHFIIYDCGVMTAPTSCFKSADIRLICGSVLPYELSEFHRALTACGGMEVGTVALCVPEEMKEYCRELFGEDIAFADASHDLFANNVNGQICRPLVQDYISGEKR
;
A
#
# COMPACT_ATOMS: atom_id res chain seq x y z
N PHE A 1 -17.69 -4.28 -15.82
CA PHE A 1 -18.30 -5.50 -16.41
C PHE A 1 -17.40 -6.71 -16.16
N VAL A 2 -16.12 -6.63 -16.51
CA VAL A 2 -15.13 -7.73 -16.41
C VAL A 2 -14.98 -8.26 -14.98
N THR A 3 -15.00 -7.39 -13.97
CA THR A 3 -14.74 -7.78 -12.56
C THR A 3 -15.82 -8.65 -11.92
N LYS A 4 -17.06 -8.64 -12.42
CA LYS A 4 -18.17 -9.40 -11.82
C LYS A 4 -18.12 -10.88 -12.17
N ASP A 5 -17.71 -11.19 -13.39
CA ASP A 5 -17.62 -12.56 -13.89
C ASP A 5 -16.26 -13.20 -13.63
N MET A 6 -15.23 -12.39 -13.44
CA MET A 6 -13.84 -12.85 -13.20
C MET A 6 -13.64 -13.63 -11.90
N ARG A 7 -14.53 -13.50 -10.92
CA ARG A 7 -14.48 -14.33 -9.70
C ARG A 7 -14.52 -15.82 -9.98
N ASN A 8 -15.14 -16.19 -11.11
CA ASN A 8 -15.22 -17.58 -11.56
C ASN A 8 -13.88 -18.08 -12.15
N TYR A 9 -12.96 -17.18 -12.44
CA TYR A 9 -11.65 -17.45 -13.08
C TYR A 9 -10.47 -17.09 -12.18
N ALA A 10 -10.68 -17.03 -10.85
CA ALA A 10 -9.63 -16.66 -9.89
C ALA A 10 -8.36 -17.55 -9.95
N ALA A 11 -8.48 -18.75 -10.52
CA ALA A 11 -7.36 -19.69 -10.71
C ALA A 11 -6.72 -19.58 -12.13
N ALA A 12 -7.16 -18.62 -12.97
CA ALA A 12 -6.59 -18.44 -14.29
C ALA A 12 -5.15 -17.92 -14.18
N LYS A 13 -4.24 -18.56 -14.91
CA LYS A 13 -2.83 -18.13 -14.99
C LYS A 13 -2.61 -16.99 -15.98
N TYR A 14 -3.47 -16.88 -16.97
CA TYR A 14 -3.38 -15.92 -18.05
C TYR A 14 -4.74 -15.23 -18.27
N PHE A 15 -4.69 -13.93 -18.54
CA PHE A 15 -5.84 -13.14 -18.95
C PHE A 15 -5.48 -12.42 -20.26
N ALA A 16 -6.12 -12.81 -21.35
CA ALA A 16 -5.91 -12.17 -22.64
C ALA A 16 -7.11 -11.28 -22.97
N VAL A 17 -6.84 -10.07 -23.42
CA VAL A 17 -7.85 -9.10 -23.84
C VAL A 17 -7.45 -8.44 -25.15
N ASP A 18 -8.41 -8.35 -26.07
CA ASP A 18 -8.26 -7.63 -27.33
C ASP A 18 -8.74 -6.20 -27.13
N ALA A 19 -7.85 -5.23 -27.29
CA ALA A 19 -8.17 -3.81 -27.12
C ALA A 19 -9.13 -3.29 -28.21
N ALA A 20 -9.16 -3.91 -29.39
CA ALA A 20 -10.11 -3.56 -30.43
C ALA A 20 -11.57 -3.87 -30.06
N CYS A 21 -11.78 -4.74 -29.06
CA CYS A 21 -13.10 -5.06 -28.51
C CYS A 21 -13.52 -4.15 -27.35
N ALA A 22 -12.64 -3.25 -26.89
CA ALA A 22 -12.92 -2.28 -25.84
C ALA A 22 -13.46 -0.98 -26.45
N GLU A 23 -14.56 -0.47 -25.89
CA GLU A 23 -15.14 0.82 -26.30
C GLU A 23 -14.55 1.99 -25.53
N GLU A 24 -13.72 1.70 -24.51
CA GLU A 24 -13.09 2.64 -23.60
C GLU A 24 -11.87 3.33 -24.24
N SER A 25 -11.51 4.50 -23.72
CA SER A 25 -10.27 5.16 -24.09
C SER A 25 -9.04 4.35 -23.65
N ALA A 26 -7.88 4.54 -24.30
CA ALA A 26 -6.63 3.87 -23.89
C ALA A 26 -6.29 4.12 -22.42
N GLY A 27 -6.61 5.31 -21.88
CA GLY A 27 -6.44 5.65 -20.48
C GLY A 27 -7.32 4.82 -19.56
N ASP A 28 -8.64 4.79 -19.82
CA ASP A 28 -9.60 4.05 -19.00
C ASP A 28 -9.35 2.54 -19.07
N PHE A 29 -8.98 2.05 -20.26
CA PHE A 29 -8.59 0.66 -20.47
C PHE A 29 -7.38 0.27 -19.61
N THR A 30 -6.33 1.11 -19.58
CA THR A 30 -5.14 0.88 -18.78
C THR A 30 -5.47 0.88 -17.28
N VAL A 31 -6.29 1.83 -16.79
CA VAL A 31 -6.75 1.87 -15.40
C VAL A 31 -7.55 0.62 -15.03
N ALA A 32 -8.39 0.11 -15.94
CA ALA A 32 -9.13 -1.13 -15.72
C ALA A 32 -8.18 -2.35 -15.59
N LEU A 33 -7.12 -2.41 -16.39
CA LEU A 33 -6.10 -3.47 -16.28
C LEU A 33 -5.27 -3.37 -15.00
N GLN A 34 -4.89 -2.17 -14.57
CA GLN A 34 -4.23 -1.98 -13.28
C GLN A 34 -5.12 -2.44 -12.11
N SER A 35 -6.41 -2.08 -12.15
CA SER A 35 -7.39 -2.56 -11.16
C SER A 35 -7.51 -4.09 -11.18
N PHE A 36 -7.41 -4.71 -12.36
CA PHE A 36 -7.39 -6.15 -12.50
C PHE A 36 -6.13 -6.79 -11.89
N GLN A 37 -4.93 -6.22 -12.14
CA GLN A 37 -3.67 -6.67 -11.54
C GLN A 37 -3.69 -6.65 -10.02
N MET A 38 -4.36 -5.65 -9.42
CA MET A 38 -4.53 -5.58 -7.97
C MET A 38 -5.39 -6.71 -7.39
N MET A 39 -6.29 -7.27 -8.18
CA MET A 39 -7.25 -8.29 -7.71
C MET A 39 -6.83 -9.72 -8.06
N PHE A 40 -6.05 -9.91 -9.11
CA PHE A 40 -5.73 -11.22 -9.67
C PHE A 40 -4.26 -11.33 -10.03
N SER A 41 -3.67 -12.49 -9.76
CA SER A 41 -2.26 -12.80 -10.07
C SER A 41 -2.08 -13.36 -11.49
N ALA A 42 -3.03 -13.16 -12.39
CA ALA A 42 -2.95 -13.65 -13.76
C ALA A 42 -2.01 -12.77 -14.60
N ARG A 43 -1.18 -13.39 -15.45
CA ARG A 43 -0.40 -12.66 -16.44
C ARG A 43 -1.34 -12.07 -17.48
N ILE A 44 -1.29 -10.74 -17.65
CA ILE A 44 -2.11 -10.02 -18.63
C ILE A 44 -1.43 -10.05 -19.99
N ILE A 45 -2.18 -10.37 -21.02
CA ILE A 45 -1.77 -10.32 -22.43
C ILE A 45 -2.74 -9.38 -23.14
N VAL A 46 -2.24 -8.32 -23.76
CA VAL A 46 -3.05 -7.36 -24.49
C VAL A 46 -2.79 -7.52 -25.98
N ILE A 47 -3.88 -7.67 -26.77
CA ILE A 47 -3.82 -7.79 -28.21
C ILE A 47 -4.19 -6.41 -28.79
N LEU A 48 -3.30 -5.82 -29.57
CA LEU A 48 -3.46 -4.52 -30.23
C LEU A 48 -3.53 -4.64 -31.76
N SER A 49 -3.62 -5.86 -32.29
CA SER A 49 -3.71 -6.09 -33.74
C SER A 49 -4.86 -5.27 -34.36
N GLY A 50 -4.54 -4.44 -35.35
CA GLY A 50 -5.52 -3.59 -36.03
C GLY A 50 -6.01 -2.36 -35.25
N CYS A 51 -5.43 -2.02 -34.09
CA CYS A 51 -5.76 -0.79 -33.36
C CYS A 51 -5.17 0.46 -34.01
N GLU A 52 -6.00 1.50 -34.27
CA GLU A 52 -5.56 2.74 -34.93
C GLU A 52 -4.57 3.56 -34.08
N ASN A 53 -4.52 3.42 -32.78
CA ASN A 53 -3.64 4.18 -31.86
C ASN A 53 -2.75 3.26 -31.02
N ALA A 54 -2.18 2.21 -31.63
CA ALA A 54 -1.41 1.21 -30.92
C ALA A 54 -0.26 1.79 -30.07
N ASP A 55 0.41 2.84 -30.57
CA ASP A 55 1.55 3.46 -29.86
C ASP A 55 1.13 4.12 -28.53
N ASP A 56 -0.06 4.75 -28.44
CA ASP A 56 -0.57 5.32 -27.20
C ASP A 56 -0.92 4.22 -26.19
N TYR A 57 -1.54 3.11 -26.66
CA TYR A 57 -1.76 1.95 -25.83
C TYR A 57 -0.46 1.33 -25.33
N ILE A 58 0.52 1.09 -26.19
CA ILE A 58 1.81 0.50 -25.84
C ILE A 58 2.50 1.32 -24.75
N SER A 59 2.60 2.63 -24.93
CA SER A 59 3.25 3.52 -23.97
C SER A 59 2.59 3.47 -22.60
N ARG A 60 1.25 3.51 -22.53
CA ARG A 60 0.48 3.44 -21.29
C ARG A 60 0.54 2.07 -20.63
N LEU A 61 0.46 0.99 -21.42
CA LEU A 61 0.53 -0.39 -20.92
C LEU A 61 1.91 -0.69 -20.31
N ILE A 62 2.98 -0.26 -20.97
CA ILE A 62 4.34 -0.39 -20.45
C ILE A 62 4.47 0.36 -19.11
N SER A 63 3.99 1.61 -19.06
CA SER A 63 3.99 2.40 -17.82
C SER A 63 3.16 1.76 -16.70
N ALA A 64 2.14 0.98 -17.04
CA ALA A 64 1.29 0.23 -16.11
C ALA A 64 1.84 -1.16 -15.73
N GLY A 65 3.04 -1.54 -16.23
CA GLY A 65 3.64 -2.85 -15.96
C GLY A 65 3.09 -4.00 -16.79
N VAL A 66 2.36 -3.71 -17.87
CA VAL A 66 1.87 -4.71 -18.81
C VAL A 66 2.82 -4.78 -20.01
N THR A 67 3.67 -5.79 -20.05
CA THR A 67 4.71 -5.97 -21.08
C THR A 67 4.39 -7.03 -22.12
N ASN A 68 3.38 -7.88 -21.87
CA ASN A 68 2.95 -8.90 -22.81
C ASN A 68 1.92 -8.32 -23.80
N ILE A 69 2.42 -7.69 -24.86
CA ILE A 69 1.61 -6.92 -25.82
C ILE A 69 1.81 -7.49 -27.21
N VAL A 70 0.75 -8.00 -27.81
CA VAL A 70 0.72 -8.56 -29.16
C VAL A 70 0.35 -7.45 -30.14
N THR A 71 1.23 -7.15 -31.09
CA THR A 71 1.06 -6.06 -32.06
C THR A 71 1.08 -6.52 -33.52
N ALA A 72 1.33 -7.79 -33.75
CA ALA A 72 1.38 -8.36 -35.09
C ALA A 72 0.02 -8.39 -35.78
N ASP A 73 0.00 -8.20 -37.11
CA ASP A 73 -1.20 -8.16 -37.93
C ASP A 73 -1.45 -9.44 -38.74
N THR A 74 -0.46 -10.32 -38.82
CA THR A 74 -0.59 -11.60 -39.55
C THR A 74 -0.79 -12.74 -38.58
N THR A 75 -1.59 -13.74 -38.97
CA THR A 75 -1.93 -14.90 -38.10
C THR A 75 -0.68 -15.64 -37.60
N GLU A 76 0.33 -15.79 -38.47
CA GLU A 76 1.58 -16.47 -38.12
C GLU A 76 2.34 -15.67 -37.07
N ALA A 77 2.51 -14.35 -37.27
CA ALA A 77 3.24 -13.50 -36.33
C ALA A 77 2.47 -13.28 -35.01
N VAL A 78 1.14 -13.19 -35.03
CA VAL A 78 0.30 -13.19 -33.80
C VAL A 78 0.51 -14.46 -33.00
N THR A 79 0.60 -15.64 -33.68
CA THR A 79 0.83 -16.92 -33.02
C THR A 79 2.22 -16.98 -32.37
N GLU A 80 3.23 -16.42 -33.01
CA GLU A 80 4.59 -16.34 -32.47
C GLU A 80 4.64 -15.42 -31.24
N GLU A 81 4.09 -14.18 -31.33
CA GLU A 81 4.04 -13.23 -30.21
C GLU A 81 3.20 -13.78 -29.03
N LEU A 82 2.08 -14.45 -29.29
CA LEU A 82 1.31 -15.12 -28.24
C LEU A 82 2.09 -16.25 -27.57
N SER A 83 2.83 -17.03 -28.35
CA SER A 83 3.65 -18.11 -27.81
C SER A 83 4.76 -17.55 -26.91
N GLU A 84 5.35 -16.42 -27.26
CA GLU A 84 6.31 -15.70 -26.41
C GLU A 84 5.65 -15.19 -25.12
N CYS A 85 4.47 -14.55 -25.20
CA CYS A 85 3.71 -14.10 -24.03
C CYS A 85 3.37 -15.23 -23.06
N LEU A 86 3.17 -16.46 -23.56
CA LEU A 86 2.84 -17.64 -22.77
C LEU A 86 4.08 -18.37 -22.25
N SER A 87 5.29 -18.01 -22.70
CA SER A 87 6.55 -18.59 -22.20
C SER A 87 6.76 -18.28 -20.70
N GLU A 88 7.71 -18.93 -20.06
CA GLU A 88 8.03 -18.71 -18.64
C GLU A 88 8.44 -17.25 -18.38
N ASP A 89 9.29 -16.70 -19.25
CA ASP A 89 9.81 -15.34 -19.14
C ASP A 89 8.83 -14.26 -19.65
N GLY A 90 7.84 -14.63 -20.45
CA GLY A 90 6.94 -13.71 -21.14
C GLY A 90 7.60 -13.00 -22.32
N MET A 91 6.96 -11.92 -22.82
CA MET A 91 7.49 -11.15 -23.94
C MET A 91 8.64 -10.25 -23.50
N LEU A 92 9.82 -10.43 -24.07
CA LEU A 92 11.03 -9.68 -23.74
C LEU A 92 11.15 -8.33 -24.48
N LYS A 93 10.44 -8.19 -25.60
CA LYS A 93 10.50 -7.01 -26.50
C LYS A 93 10.31 -5.67 -25.80
N TYR A 94 9.44 -5.61 -24.79
CA TYR A 94 9.07 -4.38 -24.09
C TYR A 94 9.72 -4.22 -22.71
N LEU A 95 10.44 -5.24 -22.21
CA LEU A 95 11.11 -5.17 -20.92
C LEU A 95 12.13 -4.01 -20.84
N PRO A 96 12.99 -3.75 -21.82
CA PRO A 96 13.91 -2.62 -21.75
C PRO A 96 13.18 -1.27 -21.69
N GLN A 97 12.06 -1.14 -22.40
CA GLN A 97 11.25 0.08 -22.39
C GLN A 97 10.53 0.25 -21.05
N TYR A 98 10.12 -0.82 -20.41
CA TYR A 98 9.56 -0.83 -19.07
C TYR A 98 10.60 -0.37 -18.04
N ASP A 99 11.82 -0.89 -18.09
CA ASP A 99 12.92 -0.47 -17.22
C ASP A 99 13.26 1.02 -17.40
N PHE A 100 13.27 1.54 -18.65
CA PHE A 100 13.43 2.95 -18.94
C PHE A 100 12.24 3.78 -18.43
N ALA A 101 11.01 3.34 -18.64
CA ALA A 101 9.82 4.04 -18.17
C ALA A 101 9.75 4.10 -16.63
N GLN A 102 10.22 3.09 -15.93
CA GLN A 102 10.38 3.12 -14.48
C GLN A 102 11.42 4.15 -14.05
N GLN A 103 12.58 4.21 -14.72
CA GLN A 103 13.61 5.20 -14.47
C GLN A 103 13.13 6.63 -14.76
N GLU A 104 12.40 6.86 -15.87
CA GLU A 104 11.82 8.16 -16.18
C GLU A 104 10.70 8.58 -15.22
N GLN A 105 9.93 7.62 -14.68
CA GLN A 105 8.94 7.91 -13.63
C GLN A 105 9.61 8.23 -12.29
N GLU A 106 10.74 7.61 -11.99
CA GLU A 106 11.57 7.97 -10.83
C GLU A 106 12.23 9.36 -11.02
N GLU A 107 12.58 9.74 -12.27
CA GLU A 107 13.15 11.06 -12.57
C GLU A 107 12.09 12.17 -12.71
N GLN A 108 10.85 11.83 -13.13
CA GLN A 108 9.74 12.79 -13.30
C GLN A 108 8.79 12.81 -12.09
N ALA A 109 8.99 11.97 -11.09
CA ALA A 109 8.36 12.17 -9.79
C ALA A 109 8.67 13.62 -9.34
N PRO A 110 7.64 14.40 -8.93
CA PRO A 110 7.85 15.80 -8.61
C PRO A 110 9.04 15.91 -7.66
N GLU A 111 9.89 16.93 -7.86
CA GLU A 111 11.15 17.17 -7.13
C GLU A 111 11.07 17.15 -5.59
N GLN A 112 9.96 16.76 -5.04
CA GLN A 112 9.72 16.53 -3.61
C GLN A 112 10.17 15.16 -3.10
N GLN A 113 10.53 14.20 -3.98
CA GLN A 113 11.24 12.97 -3.60
C GLN A 113 12.72 13.02 -4.04
N LYS A 114 13.40 14.17 -3.92
CA LYS A 114 14.84 14.13 -3.67
C LYS A 114 15.04 13.17 -2.54
N ALA A 115 15.92 12.18 -2.74
CA ALA A 115 16.38 11.32 -1.65
C ALA A 115 16.67 12.25 -0.47
N GLU A 116 15.68 12.46 0.38
CA GLU A 116 15.88 13.15 1.64
C GLU A 116 16.95 12.31 2.31
N THR A 117 18.11 12.90 2.51
CA THR A 117 19.11 12.30 3.39
C THR A 117 18.35 12.01 4.67
N ILE A 118 18.02 10.71 4.90
CA ILE A 118 17.14 10.32 6.01
C ILE A 118 17.82 10.80 7.26
N CYS A 119 17.31 11.90 7.83
CA CYS A 119 17.88 12.50 9.02
C CYS A 119 17.69 11.54 10.16
N GLN A 120 18.80 11.11 10.78
CA GLN A 120 18.75 10.31 11.99
C GLN A 120 18.28 11.21 13.14
N TYR A 121 17.27 10.76 13.89
CA TYR A 121 16.78 11.44 15.07
C TYR A 121 17.42 10.86 16.33
N LYS A 122 17.51 11.70 17.38
CA LYS A 122 17.79 11.23 18.73
C LYS A 122 16.48 11.09 19.48
N TRP A 123 16.12 9.89 19.85
CA TRP A 123 14.88 9.59 20.52
C TRP A 123 15.01 9.79 22.02
N SER A 124 14.03 10.48 22.65
CA SER A 124 14.10 10.89 24.06
C SER A 124 13.36 9.93 25.00
N ALA A 125 12.55 9.03 24.47
CA ALA A 125 11.68 8.14 25.25
C ALA A 125 11.81 6.69 24.78
N LYS A 126 11.37 5.77 25.65
CA LYS A 126 11.27 4.34 25.36
C LYS A 126 9.86 3.81 25.64
N ASN A 127 9.53 2.72 24.97
CA ASN A 127 8.28 1.98 25.10
C ASN A 127 7.02 2.81 24.82
N ILE A 128 7.14 3.79 23.90
CA ILE A 128 5.99 4.56 23.41
C ILE A 128 5.11 3.64 22.57
N LYS A 129 3.87 3.48 22.97
CA LYS A 129 2.88 2.61 22.33
C LYS A 129 2.05 3.38 21.32
N ILE A 130 2.10 2.96 20.07
CA ILE A 130 1.29 3.52 18.98
C ILE A 130 0.30 2.45 18.54
N ALA A 131 -0.99 2.68 18.74
CA ALA A 131 -2.03 1.75 18.32
C ALA A 131 -2.69 2.22 17.02
N VAL A 132 -2.69 1.37 16.01
CA VAL A 132 -3.34 1.60 14.73
C VAL A 132 -4.54 0.66 14.61
N ALA A 133 -5.73 1.21 14.41
CA ALA A 133 -6.95 0.44 14.22
C ALA A 133 -7.70 0.92 12.96
N GLY A 134 -8.66 0.17 12.50
CA GLY A 134 -9.44 0.48 11.31
C GLY A 134 -10.93 0.44 11.55
N SER A 135 -11.66 1.26 10.80
CA SER A 135 -13.12 1.30 10.83
C SER A 135 -13.76 0.07 10.18
N GLN A 136 -13.11 -0.49 9.17
CA GLN A 136 -13.57 -1.67 8.43
C GLN A 136 -12.39 -2.46 7.85
N ARG A 137 -12.70 -3.59 7.22
CA ARG A 137 -11.70 -4.38 6.49
C ARG A 137 -11.13 -3.56 5.34
N ARG A 138 -9.83 -3.73 5.09
CA ARG A 138 -9.07 -3.05 4.02
C ARG A 138 -8.96 -1.52 4.18
N SER A 139 -9.19 -1.00 5.37
CA SER A 139 -8.93 0.42 5.69
C SER A 139 -7.43 0.76 5.86
N GLY A 140 -6.53 -0.16 5.53
CA GLY A 140 -5.10 0.07 5.49
C GLY A 140 -4.35 -0.02 6.82
N VAL A 141 -4.94 -0.60 7.88
CA VAL A 141 -4.33 -0.68 9.22
C VAL A 141 -2.93 -1.28 9.19
N THR A 142 -2.79 -2.48 8.64
CA THR A 142 -1.51 -3.20 8.58
C THR A 142 -0.45 -2.44 7.77
N VAL A 143 -0.83 -1.86 6.62
CA VAL A 143 0.07 -1.06 5.79
C VAL A 143 0.52 0.19 6.54
N THR A 144 -0.40 0.94 7.14
CA THR A 144 -0.09 2.14 7.93
C THR A 144 0.84 1.80 9.11
N ALA A 145 0.56 0.70 9.82
CA ALA A 145 1.38 0.27 10.95
C ALA A 145 2.81 -0.11 10.53
N PHE A 146 2.97 -0.87 9.43
CA PHE A 146 4.29 -1.21 8.91
C PHE A 146 5.03 -0.01 8.32
N ASN A 147 4.38 0.84 7.53
CA ASN A 147 5.02 2.04 6.99
C ASN A 147 5.48 2.99 8.11
N LEU A 148 4.69 3.13 9.19
CA LEU A 148 5.10 3.89 10.36
C LEU A 148 6.32 3.26 11.05
N ALA A 149 6.32 1.94 11.23
CA ALA A 149 7.45 1.23 11.82
C ALA A 149 8.72 1.39 10.97
N ALA A 150 8.61 1.23 9.65
CA ALA A 150 9.72 1.41 8.71
C ALA A 150 10.23 2.86 8.68
N TRP A 151 9.31 3.84 8.72
CA TRP A 151 9.67 5.25 8.78
C TRP A 151 10.48 5.59 10.04
N LEU A 152 10.08 5.05 11.19
CA LEU A 152 10.74 5.24 12.48
C LEU A 152 12.11 4.53 12.51
N ALA A 153 12.17 3.26 12.06
CA ALA A 153 13.40 2.47 12.00
C ALA A 153 14.46 3.13 11.13
N ALA A 154 14.07 3.61 9.94
CA ALA A 154 14.96 4.34 9.03
C ALA A 154 15.56 5.61 9.68
N ARG A 155 14.90 6.18 10.68
CA ARG A 155 15.34 7.37 11.42
C ARG A 155 16.01 7.05 12.74
N GLY A 156 16.47 5.80 12.91
CA GLY A 156 17.29 5.35 14.03
C GLY A 156 16.50 4.98 15.28
N ALA A 157 15.18 4.79 15.19
CA ALA A 157 14.42 4.24 16.30
C ALA A 157 14.56 2.71 16.37
N GLU A 158 14.67 2.17 17.57
CA GLU A 158 14.42 0.76 17.84
C GLU A 158 12.90 0.56 17.86
N VAL A 159 12.36 -0.21 16.92
CA VAL A 159 10.92 -0.35 16.71
C VAL A 159 10.52 -1.81 16.68
N CYS A 160 9.37 -2.12 17.28
CA CYS A 160 8.73 -3.40 17.05
C CYS A 160 7.28 -3.23 16.57
N TYR A 161 6.83 -4.23 15.82
CA TYR A 161 5.47 -4.41 15.37
C TYR A 161 4.83 -5.59 16.09
N VAL A 162 3.62 -5.42 16.59
CA VAL A 162 2.87 -6.45 17.31
C VAL A 162 1.48 -6.58 16.70
N GLU A 163 1.11 -7.77 16.22
CA GLU A 163 -0.23 -8.05 15.74
C GLU A 163 -1.20 -8.28 16.91
N MET A 164 -2.02 -7.27 17.23
CA MET A 164 -2.99 -7.31 18.33
C MET A 164 -4.42 -7.61 17.83
N ASN A 165 -4.52 -8.40 16.79
CA ASN A 165 -5.79 -8.82 16.18
C ASN A 165 -5.77 -10.32 15.82
N MET A 166 -6.90 -10.85 15.34
CA MET A 166 -7.07 -12.27 15.04
C MET A 166 -6.86 -12.63 13.56
N ASN A 167 -6.40 -11.69 12.72
CA ASN A 167 -6.31 -11.88 11.27
C ASN A 167 -5.17 -12.81 10.85
N ARG A 168 -4.11 -12.92 11.66
CA ARG A 168 -2.89 -13.69 11.38
C ARG A 168 -2.16 -13.23 10.10
N HIS A 169 -2.27 -11.95 9.77
CA HIS A 169 -1.57 -11.37 8.61
C HIS A 169 -0.06 -11.37 8.83
N LEU A 170 0.39 -11.10 10.07
CA LEU A 170 1.80 -11.10 10.40
C LEU A 170 2.45 -12.45 10.10
N GLN A 171 1.82 -13.58 10.47
CA GLN A 171 2.37 -14.90 10.16
C GLN A 171 2.55 -15.11 8.63
N MET A 172 1.61 -14.60 7.82
CA MET A 172 1.72 -14.69 6.36
C MET A 172 2.87 -13.82 5.84
N ILE A 173 3.02 -12.60 6.36
CA ILE A 173 4.11 -11.69 6.02
C ILE A 173 5.46 -12.33 6.38
N LEU A 174 5.62 -12.83 7.60
CA LEU A 174 6.85 -13.47 8.06
C LEU A 174 7.25 -14.68 7.18
N ASN A 175 6.27 -15.47 6.75
CA ASN A 175 6.50 -16.59 5.85
C ASN A 175 6.92 -16.13 4.44
N THR A 176 6.29 -15.06 3.93
CA THR A 176 6.57 -14.52 2.60
C THR A 176 8.00 -13.96 2.50
N PHE A 177 8.45 -13.30 3.56
CA PHE A 177 9.80 -12.71 3.63
C PHE A 177 10.84 -13.64 4.25
N GLU A 178 10.49 -14.92 4.52
CA GLU A 178 11.38 -15.91 5.15
C GLU A 178 12.09 -15.34 6.39
N ALA A 179 11.32 -14.62 7.21
CA ALA A 179 11.85 -13.84 8.33
C ALA A 179 12.59 -14.72 9.34
N PRO A 180 13.86 -14.43 9.67
CA PRO A 180 14.58 -15.15 10.71
C PRO A 180 13.93 -14.91 12.08
N ARG A 181 13.87 -15.97 12.89
CA ARG A 181 13.41 -15.90 14.26
C ARG A 181 14.61 -15.76 15.20
N ASP A 182 14.51 -14.80 16.11
CA ASP A 182 15.46 -14.63 17.21
C ASP A 182 14.69 -14.51 18.55
N GLY A 183 14.80 -15.51 19.41
CA GLY A 183 14.02 -15.55 20.65
C GLY A 183 12.52 -15.58 20.43
N GLU A 184 11.81 -14.57 20.93
CA GLU A 184 10.36 -14.44 20.86
C GLU A 184 9.89 -13.60 19.65
N HIS A 185 10.80 -12.99 18.91
CA HIS A 185 10.49 -12.14 17.76
C HIS A 185 11.07 -12.68 16.44
N TYR A 186 10.56 -12.12 15.36
CA TYR A 186 11.07 -12.26 14.00
C TYR A 186 11.56 -10.90 13.52
N THR A 187 12.59 -10.84 12.68
CA THR A 187 13.08 -9.57 12.15
C THR A 187 12.87 -9.49 10.65
N VAL A 188 12.18 -8.45 10.17
CA VAL A 188 12.00 -8.14 8.75
C VAL A 188 12.35 -6.69 8.53
N ASP A 189 13.25 -6.41 7.60
CA ASP A 189 13.69 -5.06 7.23
C ASP A 189 14.09 -4.17 8.43
N GLY A 190 14.75 -4.78 9.43
CA GLY A 190 15.16 -4.09 10.65
C GLY A 190 14.05 -3.80 11.65
N ILE A 191 12.85 -4.33 11.44
CA ILE A 191 11.70 -4.22 12.34
C ILE A 191 11.51 -5.56 13.04
N ASP A 192 11.48 -5.55 14.37
CA ASP A 192 11.15 -6.74 15.14
C ASP A 192 9.63 -6.95 15.20
N CYS A 193 9.21 -8.16 14.87
CA CYS A 193 7.82 -8.53 14.73
C CYS A 193 7.42 -9.59 15.75
N TYR A 194 6.39 -9.31 16.53
CA TYR A 194 5.89 -10.20 17.58
C TYR A 194 4.49 -10.71 17.27
N LEU A 195 4.31 -12.00 17.38
CA LEU A 195 2.99 -12.65 17.26
C LEU A 195 2.17 -12.58 18.55
N THR A 196 2.80 -12.17 19.65
CA THR A 196 2.19 -11.99 20.97
C THR A 196 2.65 -10.67 21.57
N ASN A 197 1.98 -10.21 22.63
CA ASN A 197 2.37 -8.98 23.34
C ASN A 197 3.44 -9.23 24.43
N GLU A 198 4.17 -10.32 24.34
CA GLU A 198 5.29 -10.64 25.24
C GLU A 198 6.59 -10.20 24.59
N LEU A 199 7.05 -9.00 24.96
CA LEU A 199 8.26 -8.41 24.40
C LEU A 199 9.45 -8.84 25.27
N ASP A 200 10.55 -9.22 24.63
CA ASP A 200 11.79 -9.67 25.26
C ASP A 200 12.81 -8.56 25.50
N ARG A 201 12.57 -7.34 24.97
CA ARG A 201 13.41 -6.18 25.14
C ARG A 201 12.64 -4.85 25.07
N ASP A 202 13.30 -3.75 25.44
CA ASP A 202 12.76 -2.39 25.29
C ASP A 202 12.94 -1.85 23.88
N TYR A 203 11.97 -1.04 23.44
CA TYR A 203 11.99 -0.33 22.16
C TYR A 203 11.80 1.17 22.37
N HIS A 204 12.13 1.99 21.38
CA HIS A 204 11.69 3.38 21.38
C HIS A 204 10.17 3.41 21.12
N PHE A 205 9.72 2.65 20.12
CA PHE A 205 8.30 2.59 19.75
C PHE A 205 7.82 1.15 19.59
N ILE A 206 6.60 0.91 20.08
CA ILE A 206 5.87 -0.34 19.96
C ILE A 206 4.62 -0.07 19.13
N ILE A 207 4.55 -0.63 17.92
CA ILE A 207 3.44 -0.41 17.00
C ILE A 207 2.45 -1.58 17.13
N TYR A 208 1.25 -1.29 17.58
CA TYR A 208 0.16 -2.25 17.70
C TYR A 208 -0.76 -2.19 16.48
N ASP A 209 -0.83 -3.26 15.70
CA ASP A 209 -1.88 -3.47 14.71
C ASP A 209 -3.10 -4.04 15.40
N CYS A 210 -4.10 -3.21 15.67
CA CYS A 210 -5.33 -3.57 16.35
C CYS A 210 -6.40 -4.14 15.39
N GLY A 211 -6.13 -4.17 14.08
CA GLY A 211 -7.09 -4.62 13.07
C GLY A 211 -8.36 -3.76 13.02
N VAL A 212 -9.47 -4.38 12.57
CA VAL A 212 -10.78 -3.70 12.56
C VAL A 212 -11.32 -3.60 13.98
N MET A 213 -11.75 -2.40 14.36
CA MET A 213 -12.20 -2.11 15.71
C MET A 213 -13.63 -1.56 15.72
N THR A 214 -14.55 -2.30 16.29
CA THR A 214 -15.93 -1.84 16.53
C THR A 214 -16.09 -1.11 17.85
N ALA A 215 -15.22 -1.39 18.83
CA ALA A 215 -15.11 -0.71 20.11
C ALA A 215 -13.64 -0.72 20.56
N PRO A 216 -13.15 0.34 21.23
CA PRO A 216 -11.78 0.44 21.67
C PRO A 216 -11.36 -0.71 22.59
N THR A 217 -10.36 -1.48 22.15
CA THR A 217 -9.75 -2.58 22.92
C THR A 217 -8.91 -2.02 24.07
N SER A 218 -8.53 -2.86 25.03
CA SER A 218 -7.65 -2.47 26.15
C SER A 218 -6.30 -1.97 25.64
N CYS A 219 -5.73 -2.64 24.62
CA CYS A 219 -4.48 -2.25 23.98
C CYS A 219 -4.59 -0.86 23.36
N PHE A 220 -5.63 -0.61 22.56
CA PHE A 220 -5.88 0.69 21.95
C PHE A 220 -6.06 1.81 22.98
N LYS A 221 -6.81 1.55 24.04
CA LYS A 221 -7.04 2.53 25.15
C LYS A 221 -5.76 2.89 25.90
N SER A 222 -4.87 1.93 26.10
CA SER A 222 -3.63 2.12 26.87
C SER A 222 -2.46 2.63 26.03
N ALA A 223 -2.62 2.81 24.72
CA ALA A 223 -1.60 3.36 23.86
C ALA A 223 -1.41 4.86 24.13
N ASP A 224 -0.18 5.35 23.92
CA ASP A 224 0.18 6.76 24.04
C ASP A 224 -0.34 7.55 22.83
N ILE A 225 -0.20 6.97 21.63
CA ILE A 225 -0.69 7.49 20.36
C ILE A 225 -1.71 6.53 19.77
N ARG A 226 -2.82 7.03 19.26
CA ARG A 226 -3.92 6.25 18.70
C ARG A 226 -4.25 6.75 17.31
N LEU A 227 -4.35 5.83 16.35
CA LEU A 227 -4.73 6.13 14.97
C LEU A 227 -5.94 5.27 14.56
N ILE A 228 -6.90 5.90 13.90
CA ILE A 228 -8.01 5.22 13.22
C ILE A 228 -7.87 5.43 11.72
N CYS A 229 -7.66 4.33 11.00
CA CYS A 229 -7.69 4.29 9.55
C CYS A 229 -9.10 4.06 9.05
N GLY A 230 -9.53 4.83 8.07
CA GLY A 230 -10.86 4.71 7.49
C GLY A 230 -10.88 4.98 5.99
N SER A 231 -12.02 4.67 5.39
CA SER A 231 -12.31 4.98 3.99
C SER A 231 -13.34 6.09 3.91
N VAL A 232 -13.17 6.97 2.94
CA VAL A 232 -14.09 8.07 2.65
C VAL A 232 -15.03 7.76 1.48
N LEU A 233 -15.07 6.51 1.04
CA LEU A 233 -16.06 6.08 0.04
C LEU A 233 -17.48 6.23 0.61
N PRO A 234 -18.45 6.74 -0.16
CA PRO A 234 -19.77 7.10 0.34
C PRO A 234 -20.50 5.99 1.11
N TYR A 235 -20.29 4.74 0.72
CA TYR A 235 -20.90 3.57 1.37
C TYR A 235 -20.12 3.04 2.58
N GLU A 236 -18.94 3.60 2.88
CA GLU A 236 -18.08 3.24 4.00
C GLU A 236 -17.96 4.36 5.05
N LEU A 237 -18.41 5.58 4.72
CA LEU A 237 -18.37 6.74 5.61
C LEU A 237 -19.00 6.48 6.97
N SER A 238 -20.12 5.76 7.00
CA SER A 238 -20.83 5.44 8.24
C SER A 238 -20.02 4.57 9.19
N GLU A 239 -19.22 3.64 8.65
CA GLU A 239 -18.33 2.78 9.43
C GLU A 239 -17.20 3.61 10.04
N PHE A 240 -16.63 4.52 9.25
CA PHE A 240 -15.56 5.40 9.71
C PHE A 240 -16.05 6.34 10.82
N HIS A 241 -17.17 6.98 10.60
CA HIS A 241 -17.79 7.86 11.62
C HIS A 241 -18.15 7.10 12.90
N ARG A 242 -18.66 5.86 12.78
CA ARG A 242 -18.98 5.01 13.94
C ARG A 242 -17.72 4.63 14.73
N ALA A 243 -16.61 4.29 14.05
CA ALA A 243 -15.35 3.96 14.71
C ALA A 243 -14.81 5.15 15.51
N LEU A 244 -14.84 6.36 14.93
CA LEU A 244 -14.44 7.59 15.62
C LEU A 244 -15.35 7.91 16.81
N THR A 245 -16.67 7.77 16.62
CA THR A 245 -17.65 7.98 17.71
C THR A 245 -17.43 7.01 18.87
N ALA A 246 -17.08 5.76 18.58
CA ALA A 246 -16.78 4.77 19.62
C ALA A 246 -15.54 5.12 20.45
N CYS A 247 -14.64 5.94 19.91
CA CYS A 247 -13.47 6.47 20.60
C CYS A 247 -13.77 7.73 21.45
N GLY A 248 -15.02 8.11 21.60
CA GLY A 248 -15.42 9.35 22.26
C GLY A 248 -14.67 9.64 23.57
N GLY A 249 -14.10 10.86 23.68
CA GLY A 249 -13.30 11.31 24.82
C GLY A 249 -11.83 10.88 24.82
N MET A 250 -11.38 10.11 23.81
CA MET A 250 -9.96 9.81 23.61
C MET A 250 -9.39 10.71 22.51
N GLU A 251 -8.14 11.12 22.68
CA GLU A 251 -7.38 11.75 21.60
C GLU A 251 -6.98 10.68 20.59
N VAL A 252 -7.42 10.85 19.34
CA VAL A 252 -7.25 9.87 18.25
C VAL A 252 -6.93 10.61 16.97
N GLY A 253 -5.81 10.26 16.33
CA GLY A 253 -5.51 10.71 14.98
C GLY A 253 -6.36 9.96 13.95
N THR A 254 -6.88 10.69 12.99
CA THR A 254 -7.74 10.19 11.93
C THR A 254 -6.95 10.10 10.64
N VAL A 255 -6.92 8.92 10.00
CA VAL A 255 -6.17 8.66 8.76
C VAL A 255 -7.10 8.12 7.70
N ALA A 256 -7.15 8.77 6.54
CA ALA A 256 -7.86 8.29 5.36
C ALA A 256 -6.86 7.96 4.25
N LEU A 257 -6.99 6.78 3.63
CA LEU A 257 -6.06 6.32 2.59
C LEU A 257 -6.58 6.66 1.19
N CYS A 258 -5.66 6.99 0.28
CA CYS A 258 -5.90 7.14 -1.15
C CYS A 258 -7.05 8.11 -1.49
N VAL A 259 -7.13 9.21 -0.77
CA VAL A 259 -8.17 10.22 -1.02
C VAL A 259 -7.74 11.13 -2.17
N PRO A 260 -8.52 11.21 -3.26
CA PRO A 260 -8.24 12.14 -4.35
C PRO A 260 -8.19 13.60 -3.86
N GLU A 261 -7.34 14.42 -4.47
CA GLU A 261 -7.10 15.80 -4.01
C GLU A 261 -8.38 16.61 -3.92
N GLU A 262 -9.26 16.47 -4.91
CA GLU A 262 -10.55 17.14 -5.00
C GLU A 262 -11.54 16.76 -3.88
N MET A 263 -11.31 15.63 -3.22
CA MET A 263 -12.16 15.13 -2.13
C MET A 263 -11.63 15.51 -0.74
N LYS A 264 -10.37 15.96 -0.63
CA LYS A 264 -9.74 16.21 0.67
C LYS A 264 -10.45 17.31 1.47
N GLU A 265 -10.88 18.38 0.80
CA GLU A 265 -11.62 19.48 1.44
C GLU A 265 -12.94 18.97 2.03
N TYR A 266 -13.70 18.21 1.26
CA TYR A 266 -14.94 17.59 1.74
C TYR A 266 -14.71 16.65 2.93
N CYS A 267 -13.59 15.91 2.92
CA CYS A 267 -13.24 15.05 4.05
C CYS A 267 -12.89 15.85 5.31
N ARG A 268 -12.22 17.01 5.18
CA ARG A 268 -11.97 17.92 6.32
C ARG A 268 -13.26 18.46 6.92
N GLU A 269 -14.22 18.85 6.09
CA GLU A 269 -15.55 19.27 6.56
C GLU A 269 -16.27 18.19 7.37
N LEU A 270 -16.13 16.89 6.97
CA LEU A 270 -16.81 15.77 7.62
C LEU A 270 -16.11 15.26 8.88
N PHE A 271 -14.79 15.21 8.90
CA PHE A 271 -14.00 14.54 9.92
C PHE A 271 -13.11 15.48 10.75
N GLY A 272 -13.04 16.76 10.36
CA GLY A 272 -12.21 17.80 10.99
C GLY A 272 -10.92 18.07 10.22
N GLU A 273 -10.35 19.25 10.47
CA GLU A 273 -9.14 19.75 9.80
C GLU A 273 -7.90 18.85 10.04
N ASP A 274 -7.89 18.12 11.16
CA ASP A 274 -6.77 17.28 11.58
C ASP A 274 -6.76 15.90 10.89
N ILE A 275 -7.69 15.62 9.96
CA ILE A 275 -7.67 14.37 9.20
C ILE A 275 -6.42 14.31 8.33
N ALA A 276 -5.64 13.25 8.50
CA ALA A 276 -4.45 12.99 7.71
C ALA A 276 -4.82 12.14 6.47
N PHE A 277 -4.21 12.47 5.34
CA PHE A 277 -4.40 11.75 4.10
C PHE A 277 -3.14 10.94 3.77
N ALA A 278 -3.27 9.63 3.82
CA ALA A 278 -2.18 8.71 3.55
C ALA A 278 -2.21 8.22 2.10
N ASP A 279 -1.04 8.20 1.50
CA ASP A 279 -0.83 7.55 0.21
C ASP A 279 -0.73 6.04 0.41
N ALA A 280 -1.25 5.27 -0.57
CA ALA A 280 -1.07 3.83 -0.56
C ALA A 280 0.36 3.48 -0.95
N SER A 281 0.93 2.53 -0.22
CA SER A 281 2.14 1.84 -0.63
C SER A 281 1.86 0.35 -0.70
N HIS A 282 2.27 -0.29 -1.80
CA HIS A 282 2.29 -1.75 -1.90
C HIS A 282 3.49 -2.36 -1.18
N ASP A 283 4.53 -1.55 -0.94
CA ASP A 283 5.66 -1.92 -0.11
C ASP A 283 5.33 -1.65 1.36
N LEU A 284 5.22 -2.70 2.15
CA LEU A 284 4.96 -2.61 3.60
C LEU A 284 6.10 -1.90 4.33
N PHE A 285 7.32 -2.01 3.83
CA PHE A 285 8.52 -1.47 4.46
C PHE A 285 8.97 -0.13 3.86
N ALA A 286 8.12 0.51 3.04
CA ALA A 286 8.39 1.84 2.51
C ALA A 286 8.62 2.85 3.66
N ASN A 287 9.82 3.39 3.74
CA ASN A 287 10.28 4.24 4.85
C ASN A 287 10.24 5.74 4.53
N ASN A 288 9.84 6.11 3.32
CA ASN A 288 9.72 7.48 2.81
C ASN A 288 8.26 7.89 2.52
N VAL A 289 7.31 6.98 2.66
CA VAL A 289 5.88 7.23 2.44
C VAL A 289 5.26 7.81 3.72
N ASN A 290 4.33 8.75 3.55
CA ASN A 290 3.53 9.32 4.64
C ASN A 290 4.34 10.03 5.77
N GLY A 291 5.54 10.50 5.47
CA GLY A 291 6.39 11.22 6.43
C GLY A 291 5.71 12.46 7.03
N GLN A 292 4.85 13.13 6.26
CA GLN A 292 4.00 14.25 6.69
C GLN A 292 2.99 13.86 7.77
N ILE A 293 2.63 12.57 7.87
CA ILE A 293 1.76 12.03 8.92
C ILE A 293 2.62 11.53 10.08
N CYS A 294 3.68 10.77 9.80
CA CYS A 294 4.49 10.12 10.80
C CYS A 294 5.22 11.13 11.72
N ARG A 295 5.83 12.17 11.14
CA ARG A 295 6.62 13.14 11.90
C ARG A 295 5.83 13.89 12.98
N PRO A 296 4.65 14.48 12.70
CA PRO A 296 3.85 15.17 13.74
C PRO A 296 3.44 14.25 14.89
N LEU A 297 3.18 12.97 14.63
CA LEU A 297 2.78 12.00 15.65
C LEU A 297 3.86 11.77 16.72
N VAL A 298 5.13 11.88 16.34
CA VAL A 298 6.26 11.50 17.20
C VAL A 298 7.20 12.66 17.51
N GLN A 299 6.89 13.87 17.07
CA GLN A 299 7.77 15.05 17.23
C GLN A 299 8.14 15.33 18.69
N ASP A 300 7.23 15.11 19.64
CA ASP A 300 7.47 15.33 21.06
C ASP A 300 8.52 14.36 21.66
N TYR A 301 8.82 13.28 20.95
CA TYR A 301 9.82 12.29 21.34
C TYR A 301 11.18 12.47 20.65
N ILE A 302 11.32 13.49 19.80
CA ILE A 302 12.58 13.83 19.13
C ILE A 302 13.37 14.80 20.02
N SER A 303 14.59 14.40 20.43
CA SER A 303 15.46 15.24 21.27
C SER A 303 15.98 16.44 20.48
N GLY A 304 15.78 17.65 20.99
CA GLY A 304 16.33 18.90 20.44
C GLY A 304 15.40 19.68 19.52
N GLU A 305 14.22 19.17 19.16
CA GLU A 305 13.15 19.97 18.56
C GLU A 305 12.31 20.60 19.69
N LYS A 306 12.46 21.91 19.90
CA LYS A 306 11.54 22.67 20.76
C LYS A 306 10.30 23.05 19.94
N ARG A 307 9.11 22.91 20.55
CA ARG A 307 7.86 23.49 20.05
C ARG A 307 8.01 24.97 19.73
#